data_690179b17a46ee8bbaafbc22860edc27
#
_entry.id   690179b17a46ee8bbaafbc22860edc27
#
_cell.length_a   1.000
_cell.length_b   1.000
_cell.length_c   1.000
_cell.angle_alpha   90.00
_cell.angle_beta   90.00
_cell.angle_gamma   90.00
#
_symmetry.space_group_name_H-M   'P 1'
#
loop_
_entity.id
_entity.type
_entity.pdbx_description
1 polymer ?
#
loop_
_entity_poly.entity_id
_entity_poly.type
_entity_poly.pdbx_seq_one_letter_code
_entity_poly.pdbx_strand_id
1 'polypeptide(L)'
;MNFKAPRKALDGLAAETVAGLVTAAADIVLVLDRRGIIRDMAFGSEELAADLAGDWIGQPMSGVVTVDSRPKVELLFGEIDAPVPRARHANHPLPGSGTVAISWSLRRLDDSGRILALGRDLRALAAMQQRLIEAEQSLERDYSRLRLAEARYRLLLQS
;
A
#
# COMPACT_ATOMS: atom_id res chain seq x y z
N MET A 1 7.15 16.86 3.25
CA MET A 1 6.59 18.16 3.71
C MET A 1 5.95 17.95 5.07
N ASN A 2 6.37 18.69 6.07
CA ASN A 2 5.89 18.52 7.44
C ASN A 2 5.13 19.76 7.91
N PHE A 3 4.22 19.59 8.86
CA PHE A 3 3.56 20.71 9.51
C PHE A 3 4.58 21.58 10.24
N LYS A 4 4.45 22.90 10.13
CA LYS A 4 5.33 23.86 10.84
C LYS A 4 5.10 23.84 12.34
N ALA A 5 3.84 23.65 12.76
CA ALA A 5 3.45 23.62 14.17
C ALA A 5 2.39 22.51 14.38
N PRO A 6 2.78 21.22 14.39
CA PRO A 6 1.81 20.14 14.45
C PRO A 6 0.95 20.16 15.71
N ARG A 7 1.50 20.54 16.86
CA ARG A 7 0.73 20.67 18.11
C ARG A 7 -0.39 21.68 17.99
N LYS A 8 -0.12 22.82 17.32
CA LYS A 8 -1.12 23.87 17.13
C LYS A 8 -2.14 23.51 16.07
N ALA A 9 -1.69 22.91 14.96
CA ALA A 9 -2.56 22.55 13.83
C ALA A 9 -3.50 21.39 14.15
N LEU A 10 -3.04 20.43 14.96
CA LEU A 10 -3.76 19.19 15.27
C LEU A 10 -4.31 19.12 16.69
N ASP A 11 -4.24 20.25 17.43
CA ASP A 11 -4.73 20.33 18.78
C ASP A 11 -6.26 20.23 18.84
N GLY A 12 -6.78 19.57 19.89
CA GLY A 12 -8.21 19.48 20.14
C GLY A 12 -8.97 18.48 19.26
N LEU A 13 -8.29 17.64 18.49
CA LEU A 13 -8.95 16.60 17.70
C LEU A 13 -9.51 15.48 18.56
N ALA A 14 -10.77 15.14 18.36
CA ALA A 14 -11.39 14.00 19.00
C ALA A 14 -10.79 12.67 18.48
N ALA A 15 -10.84 11.63 19.33
CA ALA A 15 -10.31 10.30 18.96
C ALA A 15 -10.99 9.74 17.70
N GLU A 16 -12.30 9.90 17.55
CA GLU A 16 -13.05 9.47 16.38
C GLU A 16 -12.60 10.19 15.11
N THR A 17 -12.30 11.48 15.21
CA THR A 17 -11.80 12.26 14.07
C THR A 17 -10.42 11.77 13.65
N VAL A 18 -9.52 11.53 14.60
CA VAL A 18 -8.19 10.99 14.33
C VAL A 18 -8.30 9.60 13.68
N ALA A 19 -9.13 8.72 14.23
CA ALA A 19 -9.39 7.40 13.67
C ALA A 19 -9.89 7.48 12.23
N GLY A 20 -10.83 8.37 11.94
CA GLY A 20 -11.34 8.59 10.59
C GLY A 20 -10.27 9.10 9.61
N LEU A 21 -9.41 10.00 10.06
CA LEU A 21 -8.29 10.49 9.23
C LEU A 21 -7.28 9.39 8.92
N VAL A 22 -6.95 8.59 9.91
CA VAL A 22 -5.99 7.49 9.75
C VAL A 22 -6.53 6.43 8.79
N THR A 23 -7.79 6.04 8.93
CA THR A 23 -8.43 5.08 8.03
C THR A 23 -8.62 5.62 6.61
N ALA A 24 -8.80 6.93 6.46
CA ALA A 24 -8.84 7.57 5.14
C ALA A 24 -7.46 7.62 4.46
N ALA A 25 -6.38 7.65 5.25
CA ALA A 25 -5.02 7.76 4.74
C ALA A 25 -4.39 6.41 4.35
N ALA A 26 -4.98 5.29 4.75
CA ALA A 26 -4.44 3.96 4.52
C ALA A 26 -5.57 2.96 4.20
N ASP A 27 -5.22 1.86 3.54
CA ASP A 27 -6.18 0.80 3.22
C ASP A 27 -6.37 -0.15 4.41
N ILE A 28 -5.35 -0.29 5.24
CA ILE A 28 -5.39 -1.05 6.48
C ILE A 28 -4.51 -0.37 7.53
N VAL A 29 -4.97 -0.36 8.76
CA VAL A 29 -4.25 0.21 9.90
C VAL A 29 -4.19 -0.81 11.01
N LEU A 30 -2.99 -1.03 11.56
CA LEU A 30 -2.79 -1.90 12.71
C LEU A 30 -2.28 -1.08 13.89
N VAL A 31 -2.78 -1.39 15.07
CA VAL A 31 -2.19 -0.93 16.32
C VAL A 31 -1.44 -2.11 16.93
N LEU A 32 -0.15 -1.94 17.10
CA LEU A 32 0.74 -2.97 17.64
C LEU A 32 1.20 -2.56 19.04
N ASP A 33 1.44 -3.55 19.90
CA ASP A 33 2.14 -3.30 21.14
C ASP A 33 3.66 -3.23 20.88
N ARG A 34 4.44 -2.95 21.92
CA ARG A 34 5.90 -2.84 21.79
C ARG A 34 6.60 -4.15 21.38
N ARG A 35 5.91 -5.28 21.47
CA ARG A 35 6.41 -6.58 21.01
C ARG A 35 6.07 -6.85 19.55
N GLY A 36 5.31 -5.96 18.90
CA GLY A 36 4.83 -6.15 17.55
C GLY A 36 3.60 -7.04 17.43
N ILE A 37 2.89 -7.26 18.54
CA ILE A 37 1.65 -8.02 18.53
C ILE A 37 0.48 -7.11 18.13
N ILE A 38 -0.34 -7.57 17.21
CA ILE A 38 -1.49 -6.84 16.70
C ILE A 38 -2.55 -6.79 17.78
N ARG A 39 -2.91 -5.59 18.23
CA ARG A 39 -3.91 -5.38 19.28
C ARG A 39 -5.23 -4.86 18.74
N ASP A 40 -5.19 -4.12 17.65
CA ASP A 40 -6.39 -3.60 16.98
C ASP A 40 -6.10 -3.43 15.49
N MET A 41 -7.15 -3.41 14.69
CA MET A 41 -7.04 -3.20 13.27
C MET A 41 -8.28 -2.53 12.71
N ALA A 42 -8.08 -1.74 11.65
CA ALA A 42 -9.14 -1.07 10.93
C ALA A 42 -8.85 -1.08 9.44
N PHE A 43 -9.88 -1.11 8.63
CA PHE A 43 -9.77 -1.10 7.17
C PHE A 43 -10.31 0.21 6.60
N GLY A 44 -9.55 0.84 5.71
CA GLY A 44 -9.99 1.94 4.87
C GLY A 44 -10.49 1.45 3.50
N SER A 45 -10.28 0.18 3.19
CA SER A 45 -10.72 -0.46 1.94
C SER A 45 -11.63 -1.64 2.26
N GLU A 46 -12.84 -1.65 1.69
CA GLU A 46 -13.80 -2.75 1.87
C GLU A 46 -13.32 -4.04 1.18
N GLU A 47 -12.65 -3.90 0.04
CA GLU A 47 -12.08 -5.05 -0.68
C GLU A 47 -11.04 -5.76 0.17
N LEU A 48 -10.13 -5.01 0.76
CA LEU A 48 -9.08 -5.56 1.60
C LEU A 48 -9.65 -6.18 2.87
N ALA A 49 -10.68 -5.56 3.46
CA ALA A 49 -11.39 -6.10 4.61
C ALA A 49 -12.01 -7.47 4.32
N ALA A 50 -12.61 -7.62 3.15
CA ALA A 50 -13.20 -8.88 2.72
C ALA A 50 -12.13 -9.95 2.46
N ASP A 51 -11.01 -9.57 1.83
CA ASP A 51 -9.94 -10.48 1.48
C ASP A 51 -9.11 -10.95 2.68
N LEU A 52 -8.88 -10.07 3.64
CA LEU A 52 -8.07 -10.34 4.83
C LEU A 52 -8.91 -10.63 6.07
N ALA A 53 -10.13 -11.10 5.89
CA ALA A 53 -11.03 -11.50 6.99
C ALA A 53 -10.42 -12.71 7.72
N GLY A 54 -9.40 -12.48 8.51
CA GLY A 54 -8.67 -13.48 9.26
C GLY A 54 -8.40 -13.00 10.68
N ASP A 55 -7.93 -13.88 11.50
CA ASP A 55 -7.72 -13.67 12.92
C ASP A 55 -6.31 -13.15 13.18
N TRP A 56 -6.09 -11.86 12.85
CA TRP A 56 -4.80 -11.21 13.02
C TRP A 56 -4.57 -10.68 14.43
N ILE A 57 -5.64 -10.34 15.14
CA ILE A 57 -5.54 -9.78 16.50
C ILE A 57 -4.94 -10.82 17.44
N GLY A 58 -3.95 -10.42 18.21
CA GLY A 58 -3.19 -11.30 19.10
C GLY A 58 -2.00 -11.99 18.46
N GLN A 59 -1.82 -11.87 17.14
CA GLN A 59 -0.67 -12.43 16.43
C GLN A 59 0.42 -11.38 16.23
N PRO A 60 1.71 -11.80 16.17
CA PRO A 60 2.76 -10.87 15.78
C PRO A 60 2.61 -10.48 14.30
N MET A 61 3.01 -9.27 13.94
CA MET A 61 2.96 -8.82 12.56
C MET A 61 3.75 -9.74 11.63
N SER A 62 4.86 -10.30 12.09
CA SER A 62 5.64 -11.29 11.34
C SER A 62 4.92 -12.61 11.11
N GLY A 63 3.90 -12.91 11.90
CA GLY A 63 3.09 -14.13 11.79
C GLY A 63 1.97 -14.04 10.75
N VAL A 64 1.63 -12.84 10.28
CA VAL A 64 0.58 -12.63 9.28
C VAL A 64 1.11 -12.35 7.89
N VAL A 65 2.41 -12.45 7.69
CA VAL A 65 3.08 -12.31 6.39
C VAL A 65 3.61 -13.66 5.92
N THR A 66 3.94 -13.77 4.63
CA THR A 66 4.63 -14.95 4.11
C THR A 66 6.02 -15.08 4.72
N VAL A 67 6.57 -16.29 4.72
CA VAL A 67 7.92 -16.55 5.25
C VAL A 67 8.96 -15.66 4.59
N ASP A 68 8.88 -15.48 3.27
CA ASP A 68 9.79 -14.64 2.50
C ASP A 68 9.72 -13.16 2.88
N SER A 69 8.58 -12.71 3.41
CA SER A 69 8.38 -11.31 3.80
C SER A 69 8.78 -11.02 5.26
N ARG A 70 9.01 -12.03 6.08
CA ARG A 70 9.41 -11.85 7.49
C ARG A 70 10.64 -10.98 7.67
N PRO A 71 11.73 -11.13 6.90
CA PRO A 71 12.88 -10.23 7.02
C PRO A 71 12.55 -8.76 6.75
N LYS A 72 11.61 -8.49 5.85
CA LYS A 72 11.16 -7.12 5.56
C LYS A 72 10.40 -6.51 6.74
N VAL A 73 9.60 -7.30 7.44
CA VAL A 73 8.91 -6.87 8.66
C VAL A 73 9.92 -6.55 9.77
N GLU A 74 10.94 -7.38 9.94
CA GLU A 74 12.02 -7.13 10.89
C GLU A 74 12.77 -5.82 10.59
N LEU A 75 13.03 -5.53 9.31
CA LEU A 75 13.63 -4.27 8.88
C LEU A 75 12.73 -3.08 9.19
N LEU A 76 11.42 -3.20 9.02
CA LEU A 76 10.46 -2.15 9.39
C LEU A 76 10.58 -1.78 10.87
N PHE A 77 10.62 -2.78 11.74
CA PHE A 77 10.77 -2.53 13.19
C PHE A 77 12.14 -1.96 13.54
N GLY A 78 13.20 -2.41 12.88
CA GLY A 78 14.54 -1.90 13.08
C GLY A 78 14.72 -0.45 12.64
N GLU A 79 13.94 0.01 11.68
CA GLU A 79 14.02 1.35 11.10
C GLU A 79 12.94 2.31 11.64
N ILE A 80 12.18 1.91 12.65
CA ILE A 80 11.05 2.69 13.17
C ILE A 80 11.45 4.08 13.68
N ASP A 81 12.66 4.22 14.22
CA ASP A 81 13.18 5.47 14.74
C ASP A 81 14.01 6.25 13.72
N ALA A 82 14.06 5.80 12.48
CA ALA A 82 14.76 6.51 11.42
C ALA A 82 14.12 7.88 11.17
N PRO A 83 14.94 8.93 10.84
CA PRO A 83 14.40 10.28 10.59
C PRO A 83 13.35 10.32 9.49
N VAL A 84 13.51 9.48 8.46
CA VAL A 84 12.53 9.29 7.39
C VAL A 84 12.15 7.82 7.37
N PRO A 85 10.98 7.45 7.88
CA PRO A 85 10.51 6.06 7.85
C PRO A 85 10.33 5.60 6.41
N ARG A 86 10.83 4.39 6.13
CA ARG A 86 10.71 3.79 4.80
C ARG A 86 9.49 2.87 4.77
N ALA A 87 8.74 2.95 3.69
CA ALA A 87 7.73 1.94 3.40
C ALA A 87 8.41 0.69 2.83
N ARG A 88 7.94 -0.49 3.24
CA ARG A 88 8.40 -1.77 2.71
C ARG A 88 7.23 -2.64 2.35
N HIS A 89 7.38 -3.38 1.27
CA HIS A 89 6.37 -4.31 0.80
C HIS A 89 6.45 -5.62 1.56
N ALA A 90 5.32 -6.14 2.00
CA ALA A 90 5.21 -7.46 2.58
C ALA A 90 4.03 -8.19 1.94
N ASN A 91 4.20 -9.47 1.69
CA ASN A 91 3.15 -10.32 1.15
C ASN A 91 2.39 -10.99 2.28
N HIS A 92 1.07 -10.96 2.20
CA HIS A 92 0.18 -11.59 3.17
C HIS A 92 -0.58 -12.71 2.49
N PRO A 93 -0.61 -13.92 3.08
CA PRO A 93 -1.41 -15.01 2.53
C PRO A 93 -2.89 -14.64 2.53
N LEU A 94 -3.57 -14.96 1.44
CA LEU A 94 -5.03 -14.84 1.37
C LEU A 94 -5.68 -16.14 1.81
N PRO A 95 -6.88 -16.08 2.41
CA PRO A 95 -7.67 -17.28 2.66
C PRO A 95 -7.93 -18.01 1.34
N GLY A 96 -7.64 -19.30 1.30
CA GLY A 96 -7.76 -20.10 0.09
C GLY A 96 -6.44 -20.22 -0.67
N SER A 97 -6.08 -19.27 -1.49
CA SER A 97 -4.83 -19.30 -2.24
C SER A 97 -4.40 -17.90 -2.66
N GLY A 98 -3.08 -17.76 -2.90
CA GLY A 98 -2.51 -16.50 -3.34
C GLY A 98 -2.09 -15.60 -2.19
N THR A 99 -1.57 -14.45 -2.56
CA THR A 99 -1.07 -13.44 -1.63
C THR A 99 -1.50 -12.04 -2.06
N VAL A 100 -1.51 -11.12 -1.12
CA VAL A 100 -1.67 -9.70 -1.40
C VAL A 100 -0.43 -8.96 -0.92
N ALA A 101 0.11 -8.09 -1.76
CA ALA A 101 1.24 -7.24 -1.41
C ALA A 101 0.72 -5.94 -0.80
N ILE A 102 1.22 -5.63 0.38
CA ILE A 102 0.87 -4.41 1.11
C ILE A 102 2.16 -3.63 1.40
N SER A 103 2.13 -2.33 1.13
CA SER A 103 3.22 -1.42 1.50
C SER A 103 2.97 -0.91 2.91
N TRP A 104 3.89 -1.18 3.83
CA TRP A 104 3.78 -0.85 5.24
C TRP A 104 4.71 0.28 5.65
N SER A 105 4.19 1.16 6.48
CA SER A 105 4.96 2.18 7.20
C SER A 105 4.63 2.09 8.68
N LEU A 106 5.66 2.08 9.53
CA LEU A 106 5.51 1.99 10.98
C LEU A 106 5.85 3.32 11.64
N ARG A 107 5.07 3.68 12.64
CA ARG A 107 5.27 4.89 13.45
C ARG A 107 5.05 4.57 14.91
N ARG A 108 5.87 5.17 15.79
CA ARG A 108 5.58 5.12 17.23
C ARG A 108 4.37 5.98 17.53
N LEU A 109 3.45 5.43 18.31
CA LEU A 109 2.21 6.11 18.65
C LEU A 109 2.40 6.98 19.90
N ASP A 110 3.18 6.47 20.87
CA ASP A 110 3.42 7.13 22.14
C ASP A 110 4.69 6.59 22.81
N ASP A 111 4.99 7.09 23.99
CA ASP A 111 6.16 6.69 24.78
C ASP A 111 6.02 5.30 25.42
N SER A 112 4.81 4.72 25.43
CA SER A 112 4.59 3.37 25.97
C SER A 112 5.09 2.26 25.05
N GLY A 113 5.50 2.60 23.82
CA GLY A 113 5.99 1.67 22.83
C GLY A 113 4.94 1.12 21.88
N ARG A 114 3.70 1.64 21.94
CA ARG A 114 2.68 1.28 20.95
C ARG A 114 3.08 1.80 19.58
N ILE A 115 2.78 1.02 18.56
CA ILE A 115 3.17 1.26 17.18
C ILE A 115 1.93 1.29 16.30
N LEU A 116 1.89 2.26 15.39
CA LEU A 116 0.88 2.35 14.36
C LEU A 116 1.49 1.85 13.04
N ALA A 117 0.86 0.85 12.43
CA ALA A 117 1.25 0.34 11.12
C ALA A 117 0.22 0.78 10.08
N LEU A 118 0.66 1.51 9.09
CA LEU A 118 -0.17 1.99 7.98
C LEU A 118 0.14 1.17 6.74
N GLY A 119 -0.86 0.52 6.17
CA GLY A 119 -0.71 -0.33 5.01
C GLY A 119 -1.49 0.17 3.79
N ARG A 120 -0.88 0.05 2.63
CA ARG A 120 -1.53 0.33 1.34
C ARG A 120 -1.54 -0.92 0.48
N ASP A 121 -2.71 -1.25 -0.04
CA ASP A 121 -2.88 -2.35 -0.98
C ASP A 121 -2.26 -1.97 -2.33
N LEU A 122 -1.27 -2.75 -2.75
CA LEU A 122 -0.55 -2.47 -4.00
C LEU A 122 -1.26 -3.00 -5.25
N ARG A 123 -2.35 -3.77 -5.11
CA ARG A 123 -3.07 -4.34 -6.25
C ARG A 123 -3.68 -3.26 -7.14
N ALA A 124 -4.25 -2.22 -6.55
CA ALA A 124 -4.84 -1.11 -7.31
C ALA A 124 -3.78 -0.39 -8.15
N LEU A 125 -2.63 -0.10 -7.57
CA LEU A 125 -1.51 0.52 -8.28
C LEU A 125 -0.99 -0.37 -9.40
N ALA A 126 -0.79 -1.66 -9.13
CA ALA A 126 -0.35 -2.63 -10.12
C ALA A 126 -1.33 -2.72 -11.30
N ALA A 127 -2.64 -2.73 -11.02
CA ALA A 127 -3.68 -2.76 -12.05
C ALA A 127 -3.65 -1.48 -12.91
N MET A 128 -3.43 -0.32 -12.29
CA MET A 128 -3.32 0.94 -13.04
C MET A 128 -2.07 0.97 -13.92
N GLN A 129 -0.94 0.49 -13.41
CA GLN A 129 0.30 0.38 -14.19
C GLN A 129 0.13 -0.57 -15.37
N GLN A 130 -0.56 -1.69 -15.19
CA GLN A 130 -0.81 -2.65 -16.26
C GLN A 130 -1.72 -2.05 -17.34
N ARG A 131 -2.75 -1.33 -16.96
CA ARG A 131 -3.61 -0.61 -17.91
C ARG A 131 -2.85 0.43 -18.71
N LEU A 132 -1.92 1.14 -18.08
CA LEU A 132 -1.09 2.13 -18.76
C LEU A 132 -0.17 1.48 -19.79
N ILE A 133 0.47 0.36 -19.44
CA ILE A 133 1.32 -0.41 -20.37
C ILE A 133 0.50 -0.89 -21.55
N GLU A 134 -0.68 -1.44 -21.33
CA GLU A 134 -1.58 -1.92 -22.39
C GLU A 134 -2.03 -0.77 -23.30
N ALA A 135 -2.34 0.40 -22.74
CA ALA A 135 -2.70 1.59 -23.51
C ALA A 135 -1.55 2.07 -24.39
N GLU A 136 -0.34 2.10 -23.86
CA GLU A 136 0.87 2.48 -24.63
C GLU A 136 1.11 1.50 -25.78
N GLN A 137 1.01 0.20 -25.54
CA GLN A 137 1.15 -0.82 -26.57
C GLN A 137 0.07 -0.70 -27.65
N SER A 138 -1.17 -0.38 -27.28
CA SER A 138 -2.26 -0.15 -28.22
C SER A 138 -2.00 1.07 -29.09
N LEU A 139 -1.54 2.16 -28.50
CA LEU A 139 -1.17 3.37 -29.25
C LEU A 139 -0.04 3.11 -30.25
N GLU A 140 0.99 2.37 -29.84
CA GLU A 140 2.09 2.01 -30.74
C GLU A 140 1.62 1.17 -31.93
N ARG A 141 0.72 0.19 -31.68
CA ARG A 141 0.13 -0.62 -32.75
C ARG A 141 -0.68 0.22 -33.72
N ASP A 142 -1.52 1.12 -33.21
CA ASP A 142 -2.35 1.99 -34.04
C ASP A 142 -1.49 2.94 -34.87
N TYR A 143 -0.45 3.49 -34.27
CA TYR A 143 0.50 4.36 -34.96
C TYR A 143 1.24 3.62 -36.09
N SER A 144 1.67 2.39 -35.84
CA SER A 144 2.33 1.55 -36.84
C SER A 144 1.38 1.23 -38.02
N ARG A 145 0.11 0.94 -37.72
CA ARG A 145 -0.93 0.72 -38.76
C ARG A 145 -1.15 1.96 -39.60
N LEU A 146 -1.23 3.12 -38.99
CA LEU A 146 -1.36 4.40 -39.71
C LEU A 146 -0.18 4.66 -40.62
N ARG A 147 1.02 4.42 -40.15
CA ARG A 147 2.23 4.60 -40.98
C ARG A 147 2.26 3.65 -42.17
N LEU A 148 1.86 2.39 -41.99
CA LEU A 148 1.78 1.44 -43.08
C LEU A 148 0.70 1.83 -44.09
N ALA A 149 -0.46 2.27 -43.63
CA ALA A 149 -1.55 2.72 -44.51
C ALA A 149 -1.13 3.96 -45.30
N GLU A 150 -0.46 4.90 -44.69
CA GLU A 150 0.10 6.09 -45.34
C GLU A 150 1.14 5.72 -46.42
N ALA A 151 2.02 4.81 -46.11
CA ALA A 151 3.04 4.34 -47.08
C ALA A 151 2.38 3.66 -48.29
N ARG A 152 1.37 2.83 -48.07
CA ARG A 152 0.61 2.21 -49.18
C ARG A 152 -0.11 3.24 -50.02
N TYR A 153 -0.69 4.24 -49.41
CA TYR A 153 -1.42 5.29 -50.12
C TYR A 153 -0.45 6.11 -50.98
N ARG A 154 0.73 6.46 -50.48
CA ARG A 154 1.77 7.15 -51.27
C ARG A 154 2.23 6.33 -52.46
N LEU A 155 2.45 5.03 -52.30
CA LEU A 155 2.81 4.13 -53.40
C LEU A 155 1.74 4.09 -54.47
N LEU A 156 0.47 4.03 -54.11
CA LEU A 156 -0.63 4.05 -55.06
C LEU A 156 -0.71 5.36 -55.85
N LEU A 157 -0.42 6.49 -55.20
CA LEU A 157 -0.41 7.78 -55.91
C LEU A 157 0.77 7.97 -56.84
N GLN A 158 1.89 7.27 -56.62
CA GLN A 158 3.09 7.33 -57.48
C GLN A 158 3.04 6.36 -58.65
N SER A 159 2.12 5.44 -58.65
CA SER A 159 1.94 4.52 -59.76
C SER A 159 0.91 5.04 -60.80
#